data_8bd1cb4536243d3bb55b7c11ccb20ab8
#
_entry.id   8bd1cb4536243d3bb55b7c11ccb20ab8
#
_cell.length_a   1.000
_cell.length_b   1.000
_cell.length_c   1.000
_cell.angle_alpha   90.00
_cell.angle_beta   90.00
_cell.angle_gamma   90.00
#
_symmetry.space_group_name_H-M   'P 1'
#
loop_
_entity.id
_entity.type
_entity.pdbx_description
1 polymer ?
#
loop_
_entity_poly.entity_id
_entity_poly.type
_entity_poly.pdbx_seq_one_letter_code
_entity_poly.pdbx_strand_id
1 'polypeptide(L)'
;HLGYISGPEDLAYTEDGKPARIDKGFTWENPMSSHGLMHTVISNCHSGDPYKIDTLFLYMANMAWNSSMNTEETIKKLTERDPDSGAYRIPRIIYSDSYYSETVAYADLILPDTTYLERYDCISLLDRPIGEPDQVSDAIRWPVVKPDRDVRSFQDVLLQLGVMLELPGMVDSEKRPLYEDYADYMQKHQRRPGIGPLAGFRGKTNTDCGRGDVNLNQIDKYIKNGGFWSEKIPDEAQYYKPWNKAYQKWAVEMGFYDKEEPFVFQIYLEPLAKLQNYQQLPDNLKPQKHLFKRIDEKMDPLPIWWSNHDPKKVKQYPIHAITQRPAAMYHSWGSQNVWLRQIHGSNKLFVSKGIWKEKNFKDGDWARLTSENSSI
;
A
#
# COMPACT_ATOMS: atom_id res chain seq x y z
N HIS A 1 -1.56 -15.19 -5.25
CA HIS A 1 -0.66 -15.18 -4.10
C HIS A 1 -0.62 -13.80 -3.46
N LEU A 2 -1.12 -13.69 -2.25
CA LEU A 2 -1.16 -12.45 -1.48
C LEU A 2 0.19 -12.16 -0.80
N GLY A 3 1.27 -12.10 -1.60
CA GLY A 3 2.49 -11.50 -1.10
C GLY A 3 3.39 -12.37 -0.23
N TYR A 4 3.34 -13.68 -0.38
CA TYR A 4 4.31 -14.59 0.22
C TYR A 4 5.04 -15.36 -0.86
N ILE A 5 6.33 -15.55 -0.68
CA ILE A 5 7.14 -16.47 -1.47
C ILE A 5 7.02 -17.87 -0.89
N SER A 6 7.12 -18.90 -1.73
CA SER A 6 7.19 -20.31 -1.30
C SER A 6 8.63 -20.79 -1.15
N GLY A 7 9.56 -20.09 -1.80
CA GLY A 7 10.97 -20.37 -1.76
C GLY A 7 11.79 -19.42 -2.63
N PRO A 8 13.08 -19.70 -2.83
CA PRO A 8 13.97 -18.88 -3.64
C PRO A 8 13.52 -18.70 -5.09
N GLU A 9 12.77 -19.64 -5.63
CA GLU A 9 12.21 -19.64 -6.99
C GLU A 9 11.17 -18.54 -7.22
N ASP A 10 10.55 -18.04 -6.16
CA ASP A 10 9.54 -16.99 -6.22
C ASP A 10 10.13 -15.58 -6.03
N LEU A 11 11.44 -15.48 -5.88
CA LEU A 11 12.08 -14.16 -5.75
C LEU A 11 11.98 -13.39 -7.07
N ALA A 12 11.65 -12.10 -6.96
CA ALA A 12 11.33 -11.25 -8.09
C ALA A 12 12.60 -10.58 -8.66
N TYR A 13 13.23 -11.26 -9.57
CA TYR A 13 14.34 -10.74 -10.38
C TYR A 13 13.98 -10.68 -11.85
N THR A 14 14.56 -9.71 -12.57
CA THR A 14 14.49 -9.62 -14.02
C THR A 14 15.43 -10.64 -14.66
N GLU A 15 15.33 -10.85 -15.98
CA GLU A 15 16.20 -11.79 -16.72
C GLU A 15 17.70 -11.45 -16.59
N ASP A 16 18.03 -10.16 -16.44
CA ASP A 16 19.40 -9.69 -16.22
C ASP A 16 19.84 -9.74 -14.74
N GLY A 17 19.04 -10.37 -13.88
CA GLY A 17 19.36 -10.63 -12.47
C GLY A 17 19.22 -9.42 -11.52
N LYS A 18 18.57 -8.34 -11.96
CA LYS A 18 18.25 -7.20 -11.10
C LYS A 18 16.94 -7.40 -10.35
N PRO A 19 16.79 -6.83 -9.13
CA PRO A 19 15.48 -6.76 -8.49
C PRO A 19 14.41 -6.21 -9.44
N ALA A 20 13.29 -6.90 -9.60
CA ALA A 20 12.22 -6.47 -10.49
C ALA A 20 11.49 -5.23 -9.97
N ARG A 21 11.55 -4.97 -8.66
CA ARG A 21 10.90 -3.84 -8.01
C ARG A 21 11.91 -2.82 -7.55
N ILE A 22 11.57 -1.54 -7.70
CA ILE A 22 12.41 -0.43 -7.24
C ILE A 22 12.61 -0.43 -5.71
N ASP A 23 11.66 -0.94 -4.93
CA ASP A 23 11.77 -1.08 -3.49
C ASP A 23 12.56 -2.33 -3.05
N LYS A 24 13.05 -3.13 -4.01
CA LYS A 24 13.73 -4.42 -3.78
C LYS A 24 12.93 -5.42 -2.96
N GLY A 25 11.62 -5.32 -2.95
CA GLY A 25 10.74 -6.32 -2.35
C GLY A 25 10.80 -7.65 -3.08
N PHE A 26 10.62 -8.76 -2.35
CA PHE A 26 10.76 -10.13 -2.85
C PHE A 26 12.12 -10.42 -3.48
N THR A 27 13.18 -9.97 -2.86
CA THR A 27 14.55 -10.28 -3.24
C THR A 27 15.27 -10.99 -2.09
N TRP A 28 16.46 -11.48 -2.34
CA TRP A 28 17.34 -12.03 -1.30
C TRP A 28 17.59 -11.02 -0.15
N GLU A 29 17.55 -9.74 -0.43
CA GLU A 29 17.71 -8.70 0.57
C GLU A 29 16.45 -8.52 1.43
N ASN A 30 15.26 -8.62 0.81
CA ASN A 30 13.96 -8.37 1.43
C ASN A 30 12.90 -9.40 0.98
N PRO A 31 13.02 -10.68 1.38
CA PRO A 31 12.20 -11.74 0.80
C PRO A 31 10.72 -11.70 1.22
N MET A 32 10.40 -11.11 2.37
CA MET A 32 9.06 -11.12 2.95
C MET A 32 8.33 -9.76 2.85
N SER A 33 8.59 -9.01 1.79
CA SER A 33 8.07 -7.63 1.63
C SER A 33 6.71 -7.58 0.94
N SER A 34 5.69 -8.23 1.52
CA SER A 34 4.36 -8.35 0.92
C SER A 34 3.66 -7.01 0.65
N HIS A 35 3.86 -6.01 1.51
CA HIS A 35 3.30 -4.67 1.36
C HIS A 35 4.26 -3.67 0.69
N GLY A 36 5.43 -4.13 0.28
CA GLY A 36 6.48 -3.28 -0.25
C GLY A 36 7.26 -2.50 0.83
N LEU A 37 8.31 -1.83 0.38
CA LEU A 37 9.19 -1.00 1.21
C LEU A 37 9.08 0.45 0.75
N MET A 38 7.90 1.04 0.86
CA MET A 38 7.56 2.37 0.33
C MET A 38 8.56 3.46 0.75
N HIS A 39 9.04 3.41 1.99
CA HIS A 39 10.02 4.37 2.51
C HIS A 39 11.41 4.28 1.86
N THR A 40 11.72 3.23 1.12
CA THR A 40 12.98 3.10 0.37
C THR A 40 12.90 3.59 -1.06
N VAL A 41 11.69 3.74 -1.61
CA VAL A 41 11.46 4.03 -3.04
C VAL A 41 12.19 5.29 -3.49
N ILE A 42 12.00 6.43 -2.81
CA ILE A 42 12.65 7.68 -3.20
C ILE A 42 14.17 7.57 -3.13
N SER A 43 14.70 6.93 -2.09
CA SER A 43 16.15 6.71 -1.94
C SER A 43 16.72 5.85 -3.07
N ASN A 44 16.02 4.79 -3.42
CA ASN A 44 16.43 3.88 -4.50
C ASN A 44 16.33 4.57 -5.89
N CYS A 45 15.27 5.31 -6.12
CA CYS A 45 15.13 6.13 -7.34
C CYS A 45 16.27 7.13 -7.47
N HIS A 46 16.60 7.85 -6.40
CA HIS A 46 17.66 8.84 -6.37
C HIS A 46 19.05 8.22 -6.60
N SER A 47 19.35 7.08 -6.00
CA SER A 47 20.64 6.38 -6.17
C SER A 47 20.75 5.62 -7.50
N GLY A 48 19.62 5.36 -8.17
CA GLY A 48 19.60 4.51 -9.36
C GLY A 48 19.81 3.03 -9.05
N ASP A 49 19.47 2.58 -7.85
CA ASP A 49 19.64 1.22 -7.36
C ASP A 49 18.25 0.61 -7.02
N PRO A 50 17.84 -0.49 -7.65
CA PRO A 50 18.61 -1.43 -8.50
C PRO A 50 18.76 -0.99 -9.96
N TYR A 51 18.07 0.04 -10.38
CA TYR A 51 18.17 0.60 -11.74
C TYR A 51 17.74 2.08 -11.74
N LYS A 52 18.18 2.81 -12.75
CA LYS A 52 17.72 4.17 -12.99
C LYS A 52 16.28 4.16 -13.46
N ILE A 53 15.44 5.00 -12.89
CA ILE A 53 14.10 5.26 -13.36
C ILE A 53 14.07 6.48 -14.29
N ASP A 54 13.07 6.53 -15.17
CA ASP A 54 12.77 7.73 -15.96
C ASP A 54 11.76 8.62 -15.24
N THR A 55 10.72 8.03 -14.67
CA THR A 55 9.60 8.75 -14.07
C THR A 55 9.22 8.14 -12.72
N LEU A 56 9.08 8.99 -11.72
CA LEU A 56 8.47 8.67 -10.43
C LEU A 56 7.02 9.17 -10.43
N PHE A 57 6.05 8.26 -10.39
CA PHE A 57 4.64 8.59 -10.32
C PHE A 57 4.13 8.38 -8.89
N LEU A 58 3.75 9.45 -8.23
CA LEU A 58 3.23 9.48 -6.87
C LEU A 58 1.71 9.72 -6.90
N TYR A 59 1.00 8.97 -6.07
CA TYR A 59 -0.42 9.16 -5.83
C TYR A 59 -0.69 9.31 -4.34
N MET A 60 -1.19 10.47 -3.94
CA MET A 60 -1.58 10.78 -2.55
C MET A 60 -0.52 10.39 -1.49
N ALA A 61 0.74 10.40 -1.88
CA ALA A 61 1.88 9.96 -1.08
C ALA A 61 2.73 11.17 -0.70
N ASN A 62 2.33 11.92 0.32
CA ASN A 62 2.98 13.16 0.75
C ASN A 62 4.31 12.89 1.48
N MET A 63 5.28 12.34 0.75
CA MET A 63 6.56 11.86 1.28
C MET A 63 7.49 13.01 1.75
N ALA A 64 7.33 14.22 1.22
CA ALA A 64 8.05 15.40 1.69
C ALA A 64 7.52 15.95 3.02
N TRP A 65 6.44 15.38 3.55
CA TRP A 65 5.86 15.77 4.84
C TRP A 65 5.91 14.65 5.87
N ASN A 66 5.48 13.44 5.49
CA ASN A 66 5.45 12.29 6.38
C ASN A 66 5.74 10.98 5.64
N SER A 67 5.72 9.86 6.37
CA SER A 67 5.91 8.49 5.86
C SER A 67 7.28 8.20 5.22
N SER A 68 8.17 9.17 5.15
CA SER A 68 9.53 9.00 4.62
C SER A 68 10.57 8.67 5.69
N MET A 69 10.21 8.77 6.96
CA MET A 69 11.09 8.58 8.14
C MET A 69 12.17 9.66 8.31
N ASN A 70 12.59 10.30 7.22
CA ASN A 70 13.52 11.43 7.21
C ASN A 70 13.10 12.43 6.13
N THR A 71 12.26 13.38 6.50
CA THR A 71 11.64 14.35 5.59
C THR A 71 12.66 15.25 4.92
N GLU A 72 13.64 15.74 5.67
CA GLU A 72 14.69 16.63 5.16
C GLU A 72 15.51 15.95 4.06
N GLU A 73 15.98 14.74 4.31
CA GLU A 73 16.73 13.96 3.32
C GLU A 73 15.87 13.58 2.10
N THR A 74 14.57 13.33 2.32
CA THR A 74 13.62 13.04 1.23
C THR A 74 13.48 14.25 0.32
N ILE A 75 13.30 15.45 0.85
CA ILE A 75 13.22 16.70 0.08
C ILE A 75 14.50 16.90 -0.72
N LYS A 76 15.66 16.73 -0.07
CA LYS A 76 16.95 16.82 -0.75
C LYS A 76 17.03 15.86 -1.94
N LYS A 77 16.65 14.59 -1.76
CA LYS A 77 16.68 13.58 -2.84
C LYS A 77 15.73 13.89 -3.99
N LEU A 78 14.57 14.49 -3.72
CA LEU A 78 13.64 14.91 -4.75
C LEU A 78 14.16 16.07 -5.61
N THR A 79 15.09 16.88 -5.08
CA THR A 79 15.58 18.11 -5.72
C THR A 79 17.05 18.07 -6.12
N GLU A 80 17.78 17.02 -5.77
CA GLU A 80 19.22 16.93 -6.03
C GLU A 80 19.51 16.73 -7.51
N ARG A 81 20.51 17.47 -8.00
CA ARG A 81 21.04 17.32 -9.36
C ARG A 81 22.34 16.56 -9.35
N ASP A 82 22.55 15.81 -10.38
CA ASP A 82 23.83 15.17 -10.65
C ASP A 82 24.88 16.24 -10.97
N PRO A 83 26.03 16.28 -10.28
CA PRO A 83 27.01 17.34 -10.42
C PRO A 83 27.68 17.37 -11.80
N ASP A 84 27.77 16.22 -12.48
CA ASP A 84 28.46 16.12 -13.77
C ASP A 84 27.55 16.50 -14.93
N SER A 85 26.30 16.06 -14.91
CA SER A 85 25.33 16.29 -15.97
C SER A 85 24.43 17.49 -15.75
N GLY A 86 24.28 17.95 -14.50
CA GLY A 86 23.33 18.99 -14.12
C GLY A 86 21.85 18.54 -14.13
N ALA A 87 21.57 17.29 -14.55
CA ALA A 87 20.22 16.74 -14.57
C ALA A 87 19.76 16.35 -13.17
N TYR A 88 18.46 16.36 -12.92
CA TYR A 88 17.91 15.81 -11.70
C TYR A 88 18.19 14.31 -11.61
N ARG A 89 18.54 13.80 -10.41
CA ARG A 89 18.77 12.37 -10.18
C ARG A 89 17.49 11.56 -10.32
N ILE A 90 16.33 12.14 -10.00
CA ILE A 90 15.01 11.64 -10.36
C ILE A 90 14.52 12.53 -11.51
N PRO A 91 14.56 12.03 -12.77
CA PRO A 91 14.40 12.90 -13.93
C PRO A 91 13.04 13.57 -14.06
N ARG A 92 11.96 12.88 -13.69
CA ARG A 92 10.58 13.36 -13.76
C ARG A 92 9.78 12.88 -12.57
N ILE A 93 8.98 13.78 -12.01
CA ILE A 93 8.04 13.49 -10.92
C ILE A 93 6.64 13.87 -11.40
N ILE A 94 5.77 12.87 -11.50
CA ILE A 94 4.34 13.07 -11.73
C ILE A 94 3.63 12.84 -10.41
N TYR A 95 2.73 13.76 -10.04
CA TYR A 95 2.00 13.66 -8.78
C TYR A 95 0.51 13.83 -9.02
N SER A 96 -0.28 12.90 -8.48
CA SER A 96 -1.74 13.00 -8.49
C SER A 96 -2.25 13.11 -7.06
N ASP A 97 -3.03 14.15 -6.76
CA ASP A 97 -3.63 14.39 -5.45
C ASP A 97 -4.89 15.24 -5.59
N SER A 98 -5.81 15.09 -4.63
CA SER A 98 -7.00 15.94 -4.49
C SER A 98 -6.68 17.29 -3.83
N TYR A 99 -5.52 17.43 -3.22
CA TYR A 99 -5.09 18.61 -2.48
C TYR A 99 -3.68 19.01 -2.90
N TYR A 100 -3.38 20.30 -2.81
CA TYR A 100 -2.02 20.78 -2.98
C TYR A 100 -1.23 20.50 -1.68
N SER A 101 -0.67 19.30 -1.61
CA SER A 101 0.16 18.85 -0.50
C SER A 101 1.62 19.28 -0.67
N GLU A 102 2.43 19.14 0.38
CA GLU A 102 3.83 19.60 0.38
C GLU A 102 4.66 18.93 -0.73
N THR A 103 4.40 17.67 -1.03
CA THR A 103 5.15 16.94 -2.07
C THR A 103 4.77 17.39 -3.48
N VAL A 104 3.58 17.93 -3.68
CA VAL A 104 3.15 18.47 -4.99
C VAL A 104 4.09 19.57 -5.48
N ALA A 105 4.69 20.34 -4.57
CA ALA A 105 5.65 21.40 -4.91
C ALA A 105 6.92 20.92 -5.64
N TYR A 106 7.21 19.63 -5.59
CA TYR A 106 8.37 19.00 -6.24
C TYR A 106 8.03 18.27 -7.53
N ALA A 107 6.78 18.29 -7.96
CA ALA A 107 6.33 17.61 -9.16
C ALA A 107 6.57 18.44 -10.42
N ASP A 108 6.99 17.77 -11.51
CA ASP A 108 7.09 18.34 -12.85
C ASP A 108 5.73 18.40 -13.55
N LEU A 109 4.86 17.43 -13.24
CA LEU A 109 3.50 17.36 -13.74
C LEU A 109 2.54 17.02 -12.60
N ILE A 110 1.50 17.84 -12.46
CA ILE A 110 0.44 17.63 -11.48
C ILE A 110 -0.81 17.16 -12.22
N LEU A 111 -1.38 16.04 -11.80
CA LEU A 111 -2.66 15.53 -12.25
C LEU A 111 -3.69 15.73 -11.14
N PRO A 112 -4.50 16.79 -11.18
CA PRO A 112 -5.49 17.06 -10.14
C PRO A 112 -6.52 15.92 -10.06
N ASP A 113 -6.61 15.31 -8.86
CA ASP A 113 -7.56 14.23 -8.59
C ASP A 113 -8.90 14.79 -8.07
N THR A 114 -9.90 13.97 -8.18
CA THR A 114 -11.22 14.20 -7.58
C THR A 114 -11.18 13.96 -6.07
N THR A 115 -12.08 14.60 -5.34
CA THR A 115 -12.34 14.26 -3.94
C THR A 115 -13.15 12.97 -3.83
N TYR A 116 -13.27 12.44 -2.63
CA TYR A 116 -14.07 11.25 -2.35
C TYR A 116 -15.56 11.40 -2.65
N LEU A 117 -16.07 12.62 -2.70
CA LEU A 117 -17.47 12.91 -3.01
C LEU A 117 -17.76 12.99 -4.51
N GLU A 118 -16.73 12.97 -5.34
CA GLU A 118 -16.79 13.25 -6.78
C GLU A 118 -16.46 12.02 -7.63
N ARG A 119 -16.14 10.87 -7.04
CA ARG A 119 -15.71 9.67 -7.78
C ARG A 119 -16.33 8.40 -7.29
N TYR A 120 -16.30 7.39 -8.15
CA TYR A 120 -16.53 6.01 -7.77
C TYR A 120 -15.31 5.44 -7.03
N ASP A 121 -15.59 4.57 -6.07
CA ASP A 121 -14.57 3.80 -5.35
C ASP A 121 -15.22 2.54 -4.78
N CYS A 122 -14.44 1.53 -4.44
CA CYS A 122 -14.96 0.34 -3.80
C CYS A 122 -14.05 -0.18 -2.70
N ILE A 123 -14.65 -0.79 -1.70
CA ILE A 123 -13.98 -1.61 -0.69
C ILE A 123 -14.46 -3.03 -0.90
N SER A 124 -13.59 -3.86 -1.45
CA SER A 124 -13.91 -5.21 -1.84
C SER A 124 -13.52 -6.21 -0.76
N LEU A 125 -14.42 -7.15 -0.46
CA LEU A 125 -14.11 -8.31 0.37
C LEU A 125 -12.99 -9.17 -0.20
N LEU A 126 -12.86 -9.22 -1.51
CA LEU A 126 -11.85 -10.03 -2.19
C LEU A 126 -10.45 -9.46 -2.01
N ASP A 127 -10.33 -8.17 -1.76
CA ASP A 127 -9.06 -7.49 -1.50
C ASP A 127 -8.79 -7.29 -0.02
N ARG A 128 -9.81 -6.81 0.69
CA ARG A 128 -9.74 -6.43 2.10
C ARG A 128 -11.03 -6.81 2.79
N PRO A 129 -11.16 -8.04 3.24
CA PRO A 129 -12.37 -8.50 3.90
C PRO A 129 -12.74 -7.57 5.06
N ILE A 130 -13.90 -6.95 4.96
CA ILE A 130 -14.55 -6.28 6.07
C ILE A 130 -15.58 -7.26 6.58
N GLY A 131 -15.41 -7.75 7.78
CA GLY A 131 -16.29 -8.76 8.30
C GLY A 131 -16.49 -8.64 9.79
N GLU A 132 -17.74 -8.78 10.17
CA GLU A 132 -18.12 -9.07 11.53
C GLU A 132 -17.99 -10.57 11.81
N PRO A 133 -18.13 -11.03 13.05
CA PRO A 133 -18.10 -12.47 13.37
C PRO A 133 -19.11 -13.28 12.58
N ASP A 134 -20.29 -12.74 12.31
CA ASP A 134 -21.44 -13.40 11.72
C ASP A 134 -21.79 -12.96 10.30
N GLN A 135 -21.09 -11.97 9.75
CA GLN A 135 -21.34 -11.48 8.39
C GLN A 135 -20.09 -10.99 7.68
N VAL A 136 -20.17 -10.88 6.38
CA VAL A 136 -19.19 -10.21 5.52
C VAL A 136 -19.90 -9.15 4.70
N SER A 137 -19.18 -8.09 4.34
CA SER A 137 -19.71 -7.01 3.53
C SER A 137 -18.67 -6.41 2.60
N ASP A 138 -19.10 -5.89 1.49
CA ASP A 138 -18.36 -4.96 0.66
C ASP A 138 -19.20 -3.73 0.34
N ALA A 139 -18.55 -2.69 -0.14
CA ALA A 139 -19.21 -1.40 -0.30
C ALA A 139 -18.65 -0.66 -1.52
N ILE A 140 -19.49 0.20 -2.08
CA ILE A 140 -19.09 1.20 -3.04
C ILE A 140 -19.31 2.59 -2.47
N ARG A 141 -18.58 3.53 -3.02
CA ARG A 141 -18.82 4.95 -2.94
C ARG A 141 -19.08 5.44 -4.35
N TRP A 142 -20.07 6.28 -4.53
CA TRP A 142 -20.40 6.89 -5.82
C TRP A 142 -20.35 8.40 -5.73
N PRO A 143 -20.15 9.12 -6.85
CA PRO A 143 -20.13 10.57 -6.84
C PRO A 143 -21.49 11.13 -6.46
N VAL A 144 -21.52 11.99 -5.44
CA VAL A 144 -22.71 12.72 -4.98
C VAL A 144 -22.73 14.17 -5.51
N VAL A 145 -21.58 14.64 -5.95
CA VAL A 145 -21.41 15.94 -6.64
C VAL A 145 -20.54 15.73 -7.87
N LYS A 146 -20.82 16.52 -8.91
CA LYS A 146 -19.93 16.58 -10.06
C LYS A 146 -18.79 17.56 -9.78
N PRO A 147 -17.56 17.29 -10.20
CA PRO A 147 -16.50 18.28 -10.16
C PRO A 147 -16.88 19.53 -10.95
N ASP A 148 -16.62 20.71 -10.39
CA ASP A 148 -16.80 22.00 -11.05
C ASP A 148 -15.51 22.59 -11.61
N ARG A 149 -14.45 21.76 -11.64
CA ARG A 149 -13.10 22.10 -12.05
C ARG A 149 -12.47 21.00 -12.91
N ASP A 150 -11.35 21.30 -13.56
CA ASP A 150 -10.63 20.33 -14.39
C ASP A 150 -9.84 19.34 -13.53
N VAL A 151 -10.54 18.29 -13.13
CA VAL A 151 -9.99 17.17 -12.34
C VAL A 151 -10.47 15.83 -12.92
N ARG A 152 -9.70 14.79 -12.68
CA ARG A 152 -10.03 13.43 -13.12
C ARG A 152 -9.67 12.44 -12.03
N SER A 153 -10.54 11.44 -11.79
CA SER A 153 -10.23 10.42 -10.81
C SER A 153 -8.95 9.67 -11.17
N PHE A 154 -8.13 9.36 -10.18
CA PHE A 154 -6.89 8.64 -10.41
C PHE A 154 -7.13 7.26 -11.04
N GLN A 155 -8.23 6.62 -10.69
CA GLN A 155 -8.64 5.35 -11.28
C GLN A 155 -8.86 5.47 -12.80
N ASP A 156 -9.55 6.51 -13.24
CA ASP A 156 -9.78 6.77 -14.67
C ASP A 156 -8.49 7.16 -15.39
N VAL A 157 -7.60 7.89 -14.72
CA VAL A 157 -6.25 8.18 -15.24
C VAL A 157 -5.48 6.88 -15.49
N LEU A 158 -5.50 5.93 -14.53
CA LEU A 158 -4.82 4.64 -14.70
C LEU A 158 -5.43 3.80 -15.83
N LEU A 159 -6.77 3.76 -15.95
CA LEU A 159 -7.43 3.07 -17.07
C LEU A 159 -7.01 3.68 -18.42
N GLN A 160 -7.01 5.00 -18.53
CA GLN A 160 -6.60 5.69 -19.75
C GLN A 160 -5.12 5.44 -20.07
N LEU A 161 -4.23 5.52 -19.10
CA LEU A 161 -2.81 5.18 -19.28
C LEU A 161 -2.64 3.72 -19.71
N GLY A 162 -3.40 2.81 -19.11
CA GLY A 162 -3.38 1.39 -19.48
C GLY A 162 -3.77 1.18 -20.94
N VAL A 163 -4.77 1.91 -21.44
CA VAL A 163 -5.18 1.90 -22.86
C VAL A 163 -4.10 2.50 -23.75
N MET A 164 -3.55 3.68 -23.38
CA MET A 164 -2.50 4.34 -24.17
C MET A 164 -1.22 3.52 -24.27
N LEU A 165 -0.90 2.74 -23.26
CA LEU A 165 0.26 1.85 -23.21
C LEU A 165 -0.07 0.43 -23.71
N GLU A 166 -1.29 0.20 -24.17
CA GLU A 166 -1.76 -1.11 -24.67
C GLU A 166 -1.51 -2.26 -23.67
N LEU A 167 -1.70 -1.98 -22.38
CA LEU A 167 -1.43 -2.97 -21.33
C LEU A 167 -2.40 -4.15 -21.39
N PRO A 168 -1.93 -5.37 -21.15
CA PRO A 168 -2.79 -6.55 -21.07
C PRO A 168 -3.92 -6.37 -20.05
N GLY A 169 -5.16 -6.68 -20.46
CA GLY A 169 -6.34 -6.52 -19.61
C GLY A 169 -6.93 -5.10 -19.58
N MET A 170 -6.35 -4.15 -20.35
CA MET A 170 -6.90 -2.80 -20.55
C MET A 170 -7.45 -2.60 -21.95
N VAL A 171 -6.96 -3.37 -22.91
CA VAL A 171 -7.39 -3.34 -24.31
C VAL A 171 -7.72 -4.75 -24.81
N ASP A 172 -8.60 -4.81 -25.82
CA ASP A 172 -8.90 -6.05 -26.55
C ASP A 172 -7.85 -6.34 -27.64
N SER A 173 -8.07 -7.39 -28.43
CA SER A 173 -7.18 -7.79 -29.54
C SER A 173 -7.10 -6.75 -30.66
N GLU A 174 -8.06 -5.83 -30.74
CA GLU A 174 -8.11 -4.72 -31.69
C GLU A 174 -7.63 -3.39 -31.08
N LYS A 175 -7.02 -3.47 -29.86
CA LYS A 175 -6.52 -2.33 -29.10
C LYS A 175 -7.60 -1.33 -28.65
N ARG A 176 -8.86 -1.74 -28.60
CA ARG A 176 -9.97 -0.93 -28.08
C ARG A 176 -10.04 -1.06 -26.56
N PRO A 177 -10.43 0.00 -25.84
CA PRO A 177 -10.60 -0.05 -24.39
C PRO A 177 -11.59 -1.15 -23.96
N LEU A 178 -11.22 -1.93 -22.96
CA LEU A 178 -12.11 -2.91 -22.33
C LEU A 178 -13.10 -2.25 -21.36
N TYR A 179 -12.76 -1.09 -20.85
CA TYR A 179 -13.56 -0.36 -19.86
C TYR A 179 -13.68 1.11 -20.27
N GLU A 180 -14.88 1.68 -20.11
CA GLU A 180 -15.17 3.09 -20.41
C GLU A 180 -14.65 4.01 -19.30
N ASP A 181 -14.88 3.61 -18.05
CA ASP A 181 -14.48 4.31 -16.83
C ASP A 181 -14.32 3.33 -15.67
N TYR A 182 -14.03 3.86 -14.47
CA TYR A 182 -13.85 3.02 -13.30
C TYR A 182 -15.15 2.35 -12.81
N ALA A 183 -16.31 2.96 -13.04
CA ALA A 183 -17.61 2.34 -12.73
C ALA A 183 -17.84 1.10 -13.62
N ASP A 184 -17.54 1.22 -14.90
CA ASP A 184 -17.59 0.10 -15.84
C ASP A 184 -16.58 -0.99 -15.48
N TYR A 185 -15.36 -0.61 -15.08
CA TYR A 185 -14.34 -1.52 -14.58
C TYR A 185 -14.83 -2.33 -13.36
N MET A 186 -15.44 -1.67 -12.36
CA MET A 186 -15.95 -2.35 -11.17
C MET A 186 -16.97 -3.45 -11.51
N GLN A 187 -17.73 -3.29 -12.57
CA GLN A 187 -18.75 -4.25 -13.00
C GLN A 187 -18.19 -5.35 -13.91
N LYS A 188 -17.38 -4.97 -14.90
CA LYS A 188 -16.94 -5.86 -15.99
C LYS A 188 -15.66 -6.61 -15.67
N HIS A 189 -14.75 -6.01 -14.90
CA HIS A 189 -13.46 -6.65 -14.64
C HIS A 189 -13.61 -7.98 -13.92
N GLN A 190 -12.85 -8.95 -14.38
CA GLN A 190 -12.77 -10.27 -13.76
C GLN A 190 -11.32 -10.59 -13.41
N ARG A 191 -11.03 -10.75 -12.12
CA ARG A 191 -9.74 -11.23 -11.63
C ARG A 191 -9.51 -12.67 -12.03
N ARG A 192 -10.60 -13.42 -12.06
CA ARG A 192 -10.72 -14.84 -12.48
C ARG A 192 -12.12 -15.04 -13.03
N PRO A 193 -12.35 -16.07 -13.85
CA PRO A 193 -13.68 -16.35 -14.35
C PRO A 193 -14.73 -16.40 -13.22
N GLY A 194 -15.74 -15.57 -13.33
CA GLY A 194 -16.82 -15.45 -12.35
C GLY A 194 -16.50 -14.63 -11.10
N ILE A 195 -15.31 -14.07 -10.92
CA ILE A 195 -14.91 -13.29 -9.75
C ILE A 195 -14.50 -11.88 -10.16
N GLY A 196 -15.29 -10.89 -9.77
CA GLY A 196 -15.01 -9.47 -10.02
C GLY A 196 -14.37 -8.75 -8.82
N PRO A 197 -14.20 -7.43 -8.91
CA PRO A 197 -13.76 -6.60 -7.79
C PRO A 197 -14.73 -6.63 -6.62
N LEU A 198 -16.03 -6.65 -6.89
CA LEU A 198 -17.11 -6.71 -5.89
C LEU A 198 -17.75 -8.09 -5.87
N ALA A 199 -18.06 -8.58 -4.67
CA ALA A 199 -18.73 -9.88 -4.48
C ALA A 199 -20.25 -9.77 -4.48
N GLY A 200 -20.80 -8.68 -3.96
CA GLY A 200 -22.22 -8.48 -3.81
C GLY A 200 -22.94 -8.22 -5.11
N PHE A 201 -24.19 -8.70 -5.21
CA PHE A 201 -25.08 -8.51 -6.35
C PHE A 201 -24.51 -8.96 -7.71
N ARG A 202 -23.51 -9.84 -7.67
CA ARG A 202 -22.92 -10.43 -8.86
C ARG A 202 -23.84 -11.51 -9.42
N GLY A 203 -23.75 -11.77 -10.73
CA GLY A 203 -24.63 -12.72 -11.39
C GLY A 203 -25.93 -12.08 -11.90
N LYS A 204 -26.85 -12.93 -12.39
CA LYS A 204 -28.08 -12.49 -13.08
C LYS A 204 -29.25 -12.28 -12.16
N THR A 205 -29.24 -12.89 -10.99
CA THR A 205 -30.35 -12.80 -10.03
C THR A 205 -30.00 -11.86 -8.88
N ASN A 206 -31.03 -11.43 -8.13
CA ASN A 206 -30.82 -10.53 -6.99
C ASN A 206 -30.20 -11.23 -5.77
N THR A 207 -30.17 -12.56 -5.79
CA THR A 207 -29.62 -13.41 -4.72
C THR A 207 -28.22 -13.87 -5.01
N ASP A 208 -27.70 -13.59 -6.22
CA ASP A 208 -26.35 -14.00 -6.58
C ASP A 208 -25.33 -13.13 -5.84
N CYS A 209 -24.37 -13.79 -5.28
CA CYS A 209 -23.27 -13.18 -4.55
C CYS A 209 -21.99 -14.02 -4.74
N GLY A 210 -20.84 -13.39 -4.54
CA GLY A 210 -19.55 -14.06 -4.68
C GLY A 210 -19.19 -14.36 -6.12
N ARG A 211 -19.44 -15.60 -6.55
CA ARG A 211 -19.15 -16.06 -7.93
C ARG A 211 -20.37 -15.88 -8.84
N GLY A 212 -20.13 -15.51 -10.08
CA GLY A 212 -21.19 -15.40 -11.08
C GLY A 212 -20.78 -14.58 -12.30
N ASP A 213 -21.68 -14.54 -13.28
CA ASP A 213 -21.52 -13.73 -14.48
C ASP A 213 -21.45 -12.23 -14.15
N VAL A 214 -20.90 -11.45 -15.09
CA VAL A 214 -20.94 -9.99 -15.04
C VAL A 214 -22.38 -9.50 -14.97
N ASN A 215 -22.66 -8.63 -14.02
CA ASN A 215 -23.97 -7.99 -13.84
C ASN A 215 -23.83 -6.48 -14.07
N LEU A 216 -24.28 -5.99 -15.21
CA LEU A 216 -24.20 -4.57 -15.57
C LEU A 216 -25.11 -3.67 -14.72
N ASN A 217 -26.00 -4.24 -13.90
CA ASN A 217 -26.82 -3.51 -12.92
C ASN A 217 -26.24 -3.60 -11.49
N GLN A 218 -25.02 -4.10 -11.34
CA GLN A 218 -24.44 -4.34 -10.01
C GLN A 218 -24.31 -3.05 -9.21
N ILE A 219 -23.77 -1.99 -9.79
CA ILE A 219 -23.62 -0.70 -9.12
C ILE A 219 -24.97 -0.10 -8.71
N ASP A 220 -25.97 -0.16 -9.59
CA ASP A 220 -27.32 0.34 -9.26
C ASP A 220 -27.93 -0.39 -8.06
N LYS A 221 -27.67 -1.68 -7.93
CA LYS A 221 -28.12 -2.46 -6.78
C LYS A 221 -27.41 -2.02 -5.49
N TYR A 222 -26.11 -1.76 -5.54
CA TYR A 222 -25.39 -1.17 -4.40
C TYR A 222 -25.97 0.19 -4.01
N ILE A 223 -26.17 1.08 -4.96
CA ILE A 223 -26.73 2.42 -4.70
C ILE A 223 -28.12 2.30 -4.04
N LYS A 224 -29.00 1.46 -4.59
CA LYS A 224 -30.33 1.21 -4.04
C LYS A 224 -30.27 0.63 -2.63
N ASN A 225 -29.23 -0.12 -2.29
CA ASN A 225 -29.00 -0.71 -0.97
C ASN A 225 -28.13 0.15 -0.06
N GLY A 226 -28.03 1.45 -0.31
CA GLY A 226 -27.27 2.39 0.55
C GLY A 226 -25.76 2.31 0.36
N GLY A 227 -25.27 1.73 -0.75
CA GLY A 227 -23.87 1.66 -1.10
C GLY A 227 -23.11 0.42 -0.61
N PHE A 228 -23.79 -0.51 0.03
CA PHE A 228 -23.17 -1.72 0.54
C PHE A 228 -23.98 -2.98 0.21
N TRP A 229 -23.31 -4.08 0.31
CA TRP A 229 -23.87 -5.42 0.33
C TRP A 229 -23.31 -6.17 1.54
N SER A 230 -24.11 -7.02 2.14
CA SER A 230 -23.68 -7.92 3.20
C SER A 230 -24.32 -9.29 3.06
N GLU A 231 -23.60 -10.30 3.47
CA GLU A 231 -24.06 -11.69 3.51
C GLU A 231 -23.81 -12.27 4.88
N LYS A 232 -24.82 -12.93 5.44
CA LYS A 232 -24.69 -13.62 6.72
C LYS A 232 -23.84 -14.87 6.52
N ILE A 233 -22.86 -15.04 7.37
CA ILE A 233 -22.07 -16.28 7.41
C ILE A 233 -22.95 -17.35 8.06
N PRO A 234 -23.09 -18.55 7.48
CA PRO A 234 -23.85 -19.64 8.08
C PRO A 234 -23.42 -19.89 9.54
N ASP A 235 -24.38 -20.19 10.41
CA ASP A 235 -24.12 -20.26 11.86
C ASP A 235 -23.00 -21.27 12.21
N GLU A 236 -22.94 -22.41 11.49
CA GLU A 236 -21.87 -23.39 11.61
C GLU A 236 -20.49 -22.93 11.11
N ALA A 237 -20.46 -21.84 10.33
CA ALA A 237 -19.24 -21.28 9.72
C ALA A 237 -18.71 -20.04 10.45
N GLN A 238 -19.39 -19.49 11.47
CA GLN A 238 -19.08 -18.18 12.03
C GLN A 238 -17.75 -18.15 12.80
N TYR A 239 -17.44 -19.18 13.56
CA TYR A 239 -16.29 -19.19 14.46
C TYR A 239 -15.14 -20.03 13.94
N TYR A 240 -13.92 -19.71 14.35
CA TYR A 240 -12.69 -20.42 13.93
C TYR A 240 -12.56 -20.52 12.40
N LYS A 241 -12.91 -19.46 11.69
CA LYS A 241 -13.00 -19.41 10.22
C LYS A 241 -11.87 -20.12 9.47
N PRO A 242 -10.58 -19.89 9.74
CA PRO A 242 -9.51 -20.55 8.99
C PRO A 242 -9.46 -22.07 9.15
N TRP A 243 -9.97 -22.61 10.27
CA TRP A 243 -10.00 -24.06 10.57
C TRP A 243 -11.38 -24.68 10.39
N ASN A 244 -12.40 -23.85 10.19
CA ASN A 244 -13.78 -24.28 10.08
C ASN A 244 -14.08 -24.76 8.66
N LYS A 245 -14.35 -26.05 8.48
CA LYS A 245 -14.67 -26.63 7.16
C LYS A 245 -15.91 -26.02 6.52
N ALA A 246 -16.95 -25.71 7.30
CA ALA A 246 -18.14 -25.07 6.78
C ALA A 246 -17.83 -23.66 6.25
N TYR A 247 -16.98 -22.91 6.97
CA TYR A 247 -16.49 -21.62 6.48
C TYR A 247 -15.66 -21.74 5.19
N GLN A 248 -14.76 -22.70 5.12
CA GLN A 248 -13.93 -22.90 3.93
C GLN A 248 -14.77 -23.21 2.71
N LYS A 249 -15.76 -24.12 2.86
CA LYS A 249 -16.71 -24.43 1.80
C LYS A 249 -17.48 -23.19 1.35
N TRP A 250 -18.09 -22.49 2.30
CA TRP A 250 -18.82 -21.26 2.04
C TRP A 250 -17.91 -20.18 1.41
N ALA A 251 -16.68 -20.03 1.86
CA ALA A 251 -15.73 -19.07 1.30
C ALA A 251 -15.32 -19.40 -0.14
N VAL A 252 -15.28 -20.69 -0.51
CA VAL A 252 -15.10 -21.12 -1.91
C VAL A 252 -16.31 -20.78 -2.75
N GLU A 253 -17.52 -21.04 -2.25
CA GLU A 253 -18.78 -20.69 -2.93
C GLU A 253 -18.87 -19.18 -3.18
N MET A 254 -18.47 -18.37 -2.21
CA MET A 254 -18.42 -16.92 -2.31
C MET A 254 -17.27 -16.40 -3.20
N GLY A 255 -16.29 -17.20 -3.51
CA GLY A 255 -15.12 -16.82 -4.31
C GLY A 255 -13.97 -16.18 -3.51
N PHE A 256 -14.02 -16.24 -2.18
CA PHE A 256 -12.95 -15.75 -1.31
C PHE A 256 -11.74 -16.68 -1.28
N TYR A 257 -12.01 -18.00 -1.38
CA TYR A 257 -11.01 -19.05 -1.46
C TYR A 257 -11.06 -19.76 -2.80
N ASP A 258 -9.95 -20.26 -3.26
CA ASP A 258 -9.87 -21.07 -4.48
C ASP A 258 -10.28 -22.52 -4.23
N LYS A 259 -9.96 -23.02 -3.06
CA LYS A 259 -10.21 -24.40 -2.63
C LYS A 259 -10.38 -24.49 -1.12
N GLU A 260 -11.02 -25.55 -0.69
CA GLU A 260 -11.17 -25.89 0.73
C GLU A 260 -9.82 -26.41 1.26
N GLU A 261 -9.02 -25.54 1.81
CA GLU A 261 -7.78 -25.91 2.49
C GLU A 261 -7.79 -25.44 3.94
N PRO A 262 -7.47 -26.32 4.89
CA PRO A 262 -7.32 -25.89 6.27
C PRO A 262 -6.17 -24.91 6.38
N PHE A 263 -6.42 -23.79 7.03
CA PHE A 263 -5.36 -22.89 7.42
C PHE A 263 -4.58 -23.53 8.55
N VAL A 264 -3.30 -23.76 8.34
CA VAL A 264 -2.41 -24.24 9.39
C VAL A 264 -1.64 -23.04 9.93
N PHE A 265 -1.81 -22.75 11.22
CA PHE A 265 -0.99 -21.75 11.88
C PHE A 265 0.44 -22.27 11.98
N GLN A 266 1.32 -21.64 11.22
CA GLN A 266 2.74 -22.01 11.19
C GLN A 266 3.55 -20.98 11.97
N ILE A 267 4.21 -21.44 13.03
CA ILE A 267 5.25 -20.67 13.71
C ILE A 267 6.56 -20.77 12.92
N TYR A 268 6.81 -21.95 12.35
CA TYR A 268 7.98 -22.21 11.50
C TYR A 268 7.71 -21.80 10.05
N LEU A 269 8.50 -20.85 9.55
CA LEU A 269 8.35 -20.32 8.19
C LEU A 269 9.25 -21.10 7.21
N GLU A 270 8.70 -22.13 6.59
CA GLU A 270 9.40 -22.94 5.60
C GLU A 270 10.07 -22.13 4.48
N PRO A 271 9.47 -21.06 3.93
CA PRO A 271 10.16 -20.23 2.94
C PRO A 271 11.50 -19.67 3.45
N LEU A 272 11.56 -19.21 4.70
CA LEU A 272 12.81 -18.72 5.30
C LEU A 272 13.83 -19.85 5.51
N ALA A 273 13.37 -21.03 5.91
CA ALA A 273 14.25 -22.20 6.03
C ALA A 273 14.87 -22.58 4.67
N LYS A 274 14.09 -22.52 3.58
CA LYS A 274 14.61 -22.76 2.22
C LYS A 274 15.64 -21.70 1.83
N LEU A 275 15.41 -20.43 2.20
CA LEU A 275 16.38 -19.35 1.94
C LEU A 275 17.67 -19.54 2.76
N GLN A 276 17.60 -19.98 4.00
CA GLN A 276 18.79 -20.27 4.80
C GLN A 276 19.64 -21.39 4.22
N ASN A 277 19.03 -22.34 3.53
CA ASN A 277 19.73 -23.44 2.86
C ASN A 277 20.31 -23.05 1.49
N TYR A 278 20.59 -21.77 1.26
CA TYR A 278 21.05 -21.23 -0.03
C TYR A 278 22.28 -21.93 -0.62
N GLN A 279 23.13 -22.50 0.24
CA GLN A 279 24.33 -23.22 -0.21
C GLN A 279 24.02 -24.47 -1.04
N GLN A 280 22.84 -25.09 -0.81
CA GLN A 280 22.36 -26.28 -1.50
C GLN A 280 21.58 -25.96 -2.79
N LEU A 281 21.32 -24.69 -3.07
CA LEU A 281 20.59 -24.28 -4.25
C LEU A 281 21.43 -24.40 -5.51
N PRO A 282 20.79 -24.56 -6.69
CA PRO A 282 21.43 -24.37 -7.98
C PRO A 282 22.08 -22.99 -8.10
N ASP A 283 23.18 -22.87 -8.83
CA ASP A 283 23.96 -21.63 -8.89
C ASP A 283 23.17 -20.42 -9.39
N ASN A 284 22.22 -20.63 -10.29
CA ASN A 284 21.33 -19.60 -10.81
C ASN A 284 20.31 -19.06 -9.77
N LEU A 285 20.11 -19.75 -8.67
CA LEU A 285 19.22 -19.35 -7.57
C LEU A 285 19.97 -18.88 -6.32
N LYS A 286 21.30 -18.97 -6.31
CA LYS A 286 22.09 -18.58 -5.14
C LYS A 286 22.11 -17.06 -4.93
N PRO A 287 22.13 -16.58 -3.69
CA PRO A 287 22.33 -15.18 -3.38
C PRO A 287 23.76 -14.72 -3.66
N GLN A 288 23.94 -13.43 -3.82
CA GLN A 288 25.28 -12.83 -3.90
C GLN A 288 26.01 -12.95 -2.56
N LYS A 289 27.33 -13.14 -2.60
CA LYS A 289 28.16 -13.40 -1.40
C LYS A 289 28.02 -12.36 -0.28
N HIS A 290 27.81 -11.10 -0.63
CA HIS A 290 27.67 -10.05 0.37
C HIS A 290 26.38 -10.17 1.22
N LEU A 291 25.38 -10.95 0.76
CA LEU A 291 24.12 -11.20 1.46
C LEU A 291 24.20 -12.39 2.43
N PHE A 292 25.24 -13.23 2.35
CA PHE A 292 25.34 -14.44 3.17
C PHE A 292 25.17 -14.15 4.66
N LYS A 293 25.93 -13.19 5.17
CA LYS A 293 25.83 -12.80 6.59
C LYS A 293 24.42 -12.36 6.98
N ARG A 294 23.76 -11.58 6.11
CA ARG A 294 22.37 -11.15 6.36
C ARG A 294 21.40 -12.33 6.38
N ILE A 295 21.56 -13.27 5.46
CA ILE A 295 20.72 -14.48 5.40
C ILE A 295 20.90 -15.32 6.67
N ASP A 296 22.15 -15.59 7.05
CA ASP A 296 22.47 -16.40 8.23
C ASP A 296 21.99 -15.77 9.54
N GLU A 297 22.07 -14.45 9.66
CA GLU A 297 21.68 -13.74 10.88
C GLU A 297 20.20 -13.35 10.96
N LYS A 298 19.51 -13.15 9.84
CA LYS A 298 18.20 -12.47 9.80
C LYS A 298 17.05 -13.31 9.24
N MET A 299 17.35 -14.41 8.55
CA MET A 299 16.32 -15.23 7.92
C MET A 299 16.05 -16.53 8.68
N ASP A 300 16.00 -16.45 10.01
CA ASP A 300 15.60 -17.59 10.82
C ASP A 300 14.12 -17.94 10.56
N PRO A 301 13.81 -19.22 10.34
CA PRO A 301 12.42 -19.67 10.14
C PRO A 301 11.56 -19.59 11.41
N LEU A 302 12.17 -19.47 12.58
CA LEU A 302 11.45 -19.28 13.84
C LEU A 302 11.29 -17.80 14.17
N PRO A 303 10.22 -17.41 14.88
CA PRO A 303 10.08 -16.05 15.36
C PRO A 303 11.23 -15.66 16.27
N ILE A 304 11.95 -14.60 15.90
CA ILE A 304 13.03 -14.04 16.70
C ILE A 304 12.64 -12.64 17.15
N TRP A 305 12.89 -12.35 18.40
CA TRP A 305 12.79 -10.98 18.89
C TRP A 305 14.11 -10.24 18.63
N TRP A 306 14.00 -9.11 17.94
CA TRP A 306 15.09 -8.19 17.73
C TRP A 306 14.87 -6.93 18.55
N SER A 307 15.89 -6.48 19.26
CA SER A 307 15.85 -5.16 19.87
C SER A 307 15.74 -4.10 18.77
N ASN A 308 14.72 -3.27 18.85
CA ASN A 308 14.54 -2.14 17.96
C ASN A 308 15.44 -0.93 18.32
N HIS A 309 16.20 -1.05 19.39
CA HIS A 309 17.09 0.00 19.87
C HIS A 309 18.55 -0.49 19.96
N ASP A 310 19.43 0.27 19.32
CA ASP A 310 20.87 0.12 19.54
C ASP A 310 21.20 0.71 20.93
N PRO A 311 21.76 -0.08 21.86
CA PRO A 311 22.12 0.40 23.19
C PRO A 311 23.04 1.63 23.21
N LYS A 312 23.90 1.77 22.19
CA LYS A 312 24.77 2.95 22.04
C LYS A 312 23.95 4.18 21.68
N LYS A 313 23.00 4.05 20.74
CA LYS A 313 22.11 5.14 20.31
C LYS A 313 21.14 5.55 21.42
N VAL A 314 20.61 4.60 22.20
CA VAL A 314 19.79 4.89 23.37
C VAL A 314 20.54 5.69 24.41
N LYS A 315 21.83 5.43 24.62
CA LYS A 315 22.66 6.22 25.53
C LYS A 315 22.87 7.67 25.05
N GLN A 316 23.02 7.86 23.74
CA GLN A 316 23.20 9.19 23.13
C GLN A 316 21.87 9.95 23.02
N TYR A 317 20.79 9.25 22.68
CA TYR A 317 19.44 9.80 22.50
C TYR A 317 18.46 9.09 23.43
N PRO A 318 18.44 9.43 24.73
CA PRO A 318 17.73 8.63 25.75
C PRO A 318 16.22 8.88 25.78
N ILE A 319 15.70 9.82 24.98
CA ILE A 319 14.28 10.17 24.97
C ILE A 319 13.58 9.34 23.91
N HIS A 320 12.60 8.56 24.34
CA HIS A 320 11.70 7.82 23.45
C HIS A 320 10.65 8.75 22.87
N ALA A 321 10.62 8.86 21.55
CA ALA A 321 9.58 9.58 20.82
C ALA A 321 8.47 8.63 20.41
N ILE A 322 7.23 9.02 20.62
CA ILE A 322 6.01 8.31 20.18
C ILE A 322 5.23 9.23 19.29
N THR A 323 4.82 8.74 18.12
CA THR A 323 3.94 9.50 17.24
C THR A 323 2.50 9.36 17.67
N GLN A 324 1.75 10.48 17.66
CA GLN A 324 0.33 10.52 17.94
C GLN A 324 -0.41 11.08 16.73
N ARG A 325 -1.45 10.39 16.31
CA ARG A 325 -2.33 10.90 15.25
C ARG A 325 -3.35 11.87 15.86
N PRO A 326 -3.36 13.15 15.46
CA PRO A 326 -4.42 14.07 15.89
C PRO A 326 -5.76 13.71 15.25
N ALA A 327 -6.85 13.89 15.97
CA ALA A 327 -8.21 13.56 15.50
C ALA A 327 -8.64 14.38 14.27
N ALA A 328 -8.07 15.58 14.10
CA ALA A 328 -8.37 16.48 12.99
C ALA A 328 -7.53 16.20 11.72
N MET A 329 -6.72 15.15 11.72
CA MET A 329 -5.89 14.78 10.56
C MET A 329 -6.04 13.31 10.20
N TYR A 330 -6.04 13.04 8.90
CA TYR A 330 -5.98 11.69 8.33
C TYR A 330 -4.65 11.52 7.61
N HIS A 331 -3.68 10.86 8.23
CA HIS A 331 -2.28 10.82 7.81
C HIS A 331 -1.71 12.25 7.63
N SER A 332 -1.30 12.63 6.41
CA SER A 332 -0.87 13.99 6.08
C SER A 332 -2.01 14.92 5.64
N TRP A 333 -3.24 14.41 5.62
CA TRP A 333 -4.39 15.16 5.11
C TRP A 333 -5.06 15.96 6.23
N GLY A 334 -5.59 17.11 5.85
CA GLY A 334 -6.25 18.02 6.76
C GLY A 334 -5.37 19.22 7.17
N SER A 335 -4.06 19.17 6.98
CA SER A 335 -3.16 20.29 7.24
C SER A 335 -3.47 21.51 6.34
N GLN A 336 -4.01 21.28 5.14
CA GLN A 336 -4.42 22.32 4.19
C GLN A 336 -5.84 22.84 4.45
N ASN A 337 -6.64 22.11 5.25
CA ASN A 337 -8.02 22.47 5.52
C ASN A 337 -8.10 23.56 6.59
N VAL A 338 -8.57 24.76 6.20
CA VAL A 338 -8.62 25.91 7.08
C VAL A 338 -9.53 25.72 8.30
N TRP A 339 -10.58 24.92 8.19
CA TRP A 339 -11.48 24.60 9.30
C TRP A 339 -10.79 23.72 10.35
N LEU A 340 -10.07 22.69 9.88
CA LEU A 340 -9.32 21.78 10.75
C LEU A 340 -8.14 22.48 11.40
N ARG A 341 -7.50 23.43 10.71
CA ARG A 341 -6.42 24.25 11.27
C ARG A 341 -6.88 25.17 12.40
N GLN A 342 -8.14 25.51 12.48
CA GLN A 342 -8.68 26.24 13.64
C GLN A 342 -8.71 25.35 14.89
N ILE A 343 -8.85 24.03 14.73
CA ILE A 343 -8.83 23.06 15.83
C ILE A 343 -7.39 22.74 16.23
N HIS A 344 -6.52 22.49 15.24
CA HIS A 344 -5.12 22.17 15.40
C HIS A 344 -4.26 23.12 14.57
N GLY A 345 -3.96 24.29 15.15
CA GLY A 345 -3.20 25.35 14.44
C GLY A 345 -1.69 25.10 14.37
N SER A 346 -1.15 24.25 15.24
CA SER A 346 0.29 23.96 15.30
C SER A 346 0.54 22.53 15.73
N ASN A 347 1.73 22.03 15.36
CA ASN A 347 2.22 20.74 15.82
C ASN A 347 2.76 20.91 17.26
N LYS A 348 2.19 20.19 18.21
CA LYS A 348 2.55 20.27 19.63
C LYS A 348 3.32 19.03 20.06
N LEU A 349 4.38 19.24 20.80
CA LEU A 349 5.15 18.19 21.43
C LEU A 349 4.62 17.97 22.86
N PHE A 350 4.10 16.78 23.13
CA PHE A 350 3.70 16.37 24.48
C PHE A 350 4.90 15.75 25.19
N VAL A 351 5.28 16.32 26.31
CA VAL A 351 6.45 15.92 27.06
C VAL A 351 6.06 15.36 28.43
N SER A 352 6.72 14.27 28.86
CA SER A 352 6.47 13.72 30.19
C SER A 352 6.88 14.70 31.28
N LYS A 353 6.18 14.62 32.45
CA LYS A 353 6.47 15.48 33.60
C LYS A 353 7.94 15.39 34.10
N GLY A 354 8.58 14.23 33.91
CA GLY A 354 9.99 14.04 34.28
C GLY A 354 10.90 14.88 33.38
N ILE A 355 10.78 14.75 32.08
CA ILE A 355 11.56 15.53 31.10
C ILE A 355 11.26 17.00 31.20
N TRP A 356 9.99 17.37 31.40
CA TRP A 356 9.57 18.75 31.62
C TRP A 356 10.37 19.40 32.76
N LYS A 357 10.39 18.77 33.92
CA LYS A 357 11.13 19.28 35.10
C LYS A 357 12.63 19.31 34.86
N GLU A 358 13.19 18.24 34.30
CA GLU A 358 14.63 18.13 34.02
C GLU A 358 15.12 19.23 33.09
N LYS A 359 14.35 19.54 32.03
CA LYS A 359 14.71 20.54 31.02
C LYS A 359 14.19 21.95 31.36
N ASN A 360 13.47 22.09 32.47
CA ASN A 360 12.88 23.36 32.91
C ASN A 360 11.97 24.03 31.85
N PHE A 361 11.18 23.21 31.12
CA PHE A 361 10.23 23.72 30.13
C PHE A 361 9.03 24.41 30.77
N LYS A 362 8.49 25.39 30.06
CA LYS A 362 7.19 26.00 30.31
C LYS A 362 6.24 25.64 29.19
N ASP A 363 4.93 25.61 29.49
CA ASP A 363 3.93 25.38 28.47
C ASP A 363 3.97 26.49 27.42
N GLY A 364 4.01 26.12 26.15
CA GLY A 364 4.19 27.03 25.02
C GLY A 364 5.62 27.33 24.60
N ASP A 365 6.62 26.80 25.30
CA ASP A 365 8.01 26.93 24.86
C ASP A 365 8.26 26.21 23.52
N TRP A 366 9.15 26.76 22.71
CA TRP A 366 9.69 26.08 21.56
C TRP A 366 10.76 25.08 22.01
N ALA A 367 10.65 23.83 21.48
CA ALA A 367 11.61 22.77 21.76
C ALA A 367 12.25 22.30 20.46
N ARG A 368 13.54 22.11 20.49
CA ARG A 368 14.27 21.46 19.39
C ARG A 368 14.40 19.96 19.68
N LEU A 369 13.88 19.15 18.77
CA LEU A 369 14.05 17.70 18.82
C LEU A 369 15.22 17.31 17.93
N THR A 370 16.21 16.62 18.50
CA THR A 370 17.43 16.21 17.78
C THR A 370 17.54 14.69 17.77
N SER A 371 17.82 14.14 16.60
CA SER A 371 18.13 12.73 16.37
C SER A 371 19.52 12.58 15.76
N GLU A 372 19.91 11.35 15.46
CA GLU A 372 21.15 11.07 14.72
C GLU A 372 21.17 11.72 13.32
N ASN A 373 20.00 11.82 12.68
CA ASN A 373 19.89 12.20 11.28
C ASN A 373 19.57 13.69 11.08
N SER A 374 18.80 14.30 11.97
CA SER A 374 18.38 15.68 11.81
C SER A 374 17.91 16.31 13.12
N SER A 375 17.66 17.61 13.08
CA SER A 375 17.05 18.39 14.16
C SER A 375 15.86 19.18 13.62
N ILE A 376 14.79 19.23 14.37
CA ILE A 376 13.57 19.96 14.03
C ILE A 376 13.14 20.85 15.21
#